data_f93f85537cd53af6824353ddce1e0cfb
#
_entry.id   f93f85537cd53af6824353ddce1e0cfb
#
_cell.length_a   1.000
_cell.length_b   1.000
_cell.length_c   1.000
_cell.angle_alpha   90.00
_cell.angle_beta   90.00
_cell.angle_gamma   90.00
#
_symmetry.space_group_name_H-M   'P 1'
#
loop_
_entity.id
_entity.type
_entity.pdbx_description
1 polymer ?
#
loop_
_entity_poly.entity_id
_entity_poly.type
_entity_poly.pdbx_seq_one_letter_code
_entity_poly.pdbx_strand_id
1 'polypeptide(L)'
;THCISSAASDVYKRQVSTLLWADLSNRFIWVVLFVTLGYGAIGWIDDYRKVVYRNPKGMSAREKFGWQSVIGLVAALYLAFAISVPANGTLADTLAQWWANGFPLDVSPNLHLLIPFFKDIALPFGLIGFMAFTYVVIVGSSNAVNLTDGLDGLAILPSVLVGSALGIFAYVVGRPDFSSYLIFPYIPGAGELIVIAAALMGAGLAFLWFNAHPAQVFMGDVGALALGGCLGTMAVITRQEIVLAVMGGIFVV
;
A
#
# COMPACT_ATOMS: atom_id res chain seq x y z
N THR A 1 15.81 22.12 3.49
CA THR A 1 14.53 22.64 2.92
C THR A 1 14.25 22.03 1.54
N HIS A 2 15.23 21.91 0.65
CA HIS A 2 15.02 21.35 -0.70
C HIS A 2 14.59 19.87 -0.66
N CYS A 3 15.12 19.06 0.25
CA CYS A 3 14.79 17.63 0.36
C CYS A 3 13.31 17.42 0.72
N ILE A 4 12.78 18.13 1.72
CA ILE A 4 11.36 18.02 2.13
C ILE A 4 10.43 18.45 1.00
N SER A 5 10.77 19.52 0.28
CA SER A 5 9.93 20.04 -0.80
C SER A 5 9.86 19.09 -2.00
N SER A 6 10.94 18.37 -2.31
CA SER A 6 10.99 17.42 -3.44
C SER A 6 10.25 16.12 -3.14
N ALA A 7 10.44 15.54 -1.95
CA ALA A 7 9.74 14.33 -1.51
C ALA A 7 8.22 14.56 -1.39
N ALA A 8 7.82 15.66 -0.77
CA ALA A 8 6.42 16.06 -0.70
C ALA A 8 5.82 16.29 -2.11
N SER A 9 6.61 16.87 -3.03
CA SER A 9 6.20 17.08 -4.43
C SER A 9 5.93 15.76 -5.15
N ASP A 10 6.72 14.72 -4.93
CA ASP A 10 6.53 13.42 -5.58
C ASP A 10 5.27 12.69 -5.06
N VAL A 11 5.07 12.66 -3.74
CA VAL A 11 3.85 12.12 -3.13
C VAL A 11 2.61 12.88 -3.65
N TYR A 12 2.66 14.20 -3.67
CA TYR A 12 1.58 15.05 -4.15
C TYR A 12 1.24 14.80 -5.64
N LYS A 13 2.23 14.71 -6.52
CA LYS A 13 2.02 14.50 -7.96
C LYS A 13 1.29 13.19 -8.25
N ARG A 14 1.66 12.12 -7.55
CA ARG A 14 0.99 10.81 -7.68
C ARG A 14 -0.47 10.88 -7.24
N GLN A 15 -0.75 11.57 -6.16
CA GLN A 15 -2.11 11.70 -5.64
C GLN A 15 -2.98 12.57 -6.53
N VAL A 16 -2.47 13.69 -7.03
CA VAL A 16 -3.19 14.52 -8.00
C VAL A 16 -3.49 13.73 -9.27
N SER A 17 -2.52 12.99 -9.81
CA SER A 17 -2.76 12.12 -10.98
C SER A 17 -3.84 11.07 -10.68
N THR A 18 -3.79 10.43 -9.51
CA THR A 18 -4.80 9.45 -9.12
C THR A 18 -6.19 10.09 -9.02
N LEU A 19 -6.31 11.26 -8.38
CA LEU A 19 -7.60 11.96 -8.24
C LEU A 19 -8.19 12.42 -9.58
N LEU A 20 -7.35 12.69 -10.58
CA LEU A 20 -7.79 13.12 -11.91
C LEU A 20 -8.24 11.97 -12.81
N TRP A 21 -7.64 10.79 -12.66
CA TRP A 21 -7.80 9.69 -13.61
C TRP A 21 -8.48 8.44 -13.05
N ALA A 22 -8.52 8.28 -11.71
CA ALA A 22 -9.17 7.14 -11.09
C ALA A 22 -10.67 7.35 -10.91
N ASP A 23 -11.41 6.26 -10.90
CA ASP A 23 -12.81 6.26 -10.48
C ASP A 23 -12.91 6.52 -8.97
N LEU A 24 -13.30 7.74 -8.61
CA LEU A 24 -13.43 8.17 -7.21
C LEU A 24 -14.62 7.52 -6.48
N SER A 25 -15.50 6.79 -7.18
CA SER A 25 -16.53 5.96 -6.54
C SER A 25 -15.96 4.66 -5.98
N ASN A 26 -14.74 4.30 -6.38
CA ASN A 26 -14.09 3.06 -5.98
C ASN A 26 -13.52 3.15 -4.57
N ARG A 27 -13.97 2.22 -3.70
CA ARG A 27 -13.56 2.16 -2.30
C ARG A 27 -12.06 1.90 -2.08
N PHE A 28 -11.39 1.19 -2.99
CA PHE A 28 -9.98 0.84 -2.86
C PHE A 28 -9.06 2.03 -3.15
N ILE A 29 -9.46 2.94 -4.03
CA ILE A 29 -8.70 4.16 -4.30
C ILE A 29 -8.56 4.99 -3.02
N TRP A 30 -9.65 5.17 -2.27
CA TRP A 30 -9.63 5.97 -1.05
C TRP A 30 -8.77 5.38 0.06
N VAL A 31 -8.75 4.05 0.22
CA VAL A 31 -7.92 3.46 1.26
C VAL A 31 -6.43 3.54 0.92
N VAL A 32 -6.05 3.36 -0.35
CA VAL A 32 -4.65 3.55 -0.77
C VAL A 32 -4.23 5.01 -0.61
N LEU A 33 -5.07 5.96 -1.02
CA LEU A 33 -4.80 7.40 -0.81
C LEU A 33 -4.71 7.74 0.68
N PHE A 34 -5.59 7.21 1.52
CA PHE A 34 -5.57 7.41 2.97
C PHE A 34 -4.26 6.93 3.61
N VAL A 35 -3.82 5.71 3.30
CA VAL A 35 -2.56 5.17 3.82
C VAL A 35 -1.37 5.97 3.29
N THR A 36 -1.34 6.26 1.99
CA THR A 36 -0.24 7.00 1.36
C THR A 36 -0.10 8.41 1.94
N LEU A 37 -1.22 9.14 2.10
CA LEU A 37 -1.23 10.47 2.72
C LEU A 37 -0.87 10.41 4.21
N GLY A 38 -1.45 9.47 4.93
CA GLY A 38 -1.20 9.33 6.36
C GLY A 38 0.26 9.02 6.67
N TYR A 39 0.87 8.10 5.91
CA TYR A 39 2.28 7.77 6.09
C TYR A 39 3.20 8.87 5.58
N GLY A 40 2.83 9.54 4.50
CA GLY A 40 3.52 10.75 4.04
C GLY A 40 3.49 11.88 5.07
N ALA A 41 2.36 12.07 5.76
CA ALA A 41 2.25 13.05 6.83
C ALA A 41 3.13 12.72 8.04
N ILE A 42 3.24 11.44 8.42
CA ILE A 42 4.18 10.99 9.46
C ILE A 42 5.62 11.34 9.07
N GLY A 43 6.03 10.99 7.84
CA GLY A 43 7.35 11.32 7.33
C GLY A 43 7.59 12.83 7.27
N TRP A 44 6.57 13.60 6.84
CA TRP A 44 6.65 15.06 6.81
C TRP A 44 6.87 15.68 8.19
N ILE A 45 6.16 15.20 9.22
CA ILE A 45 6.34 15.67 10.59
C ILE A 45 7.75 15.33 11.10
N ASP A 46 8.26 14.14 10.77
CA ASP A 46 9.61 13.72 11.14
C ASP A 46 10.68 14.62 10.51
N ASP A 47 10.63 14.80 9.19
CA ASP A 47 11.56 15.64 8.45
C ASP A 47 11.42 17.13 8.82
N TYR A 48 10.20 17.60 9.08
CA TYR A 48 9.96 18.98 9.55
C TYR A 48 10.63 19.25 10.90
N ARG A 49 10.52 18.29 11.85
CA ARG A 49 11.20 18.39 13.15
C ARG A 49 12.72 18.43 13.00
N LYS A 50 13.30 17.62 12.10
CA LYS A 50 14.74 17.60 11.83
C LYS A 50 15.24 18.93 11.27
N VAL A 51 14.51 19.55 10.35
CA VAL A 51 14.97 20.74 9.63
C VAL A 51 14.63 22.03 10.36
N VAL A 52 13.37 22.22 10.78
CA VAL A 52 12.89 23.47 11.37
C VAL A 52 13.33 23.63 12.82
N TYR A 53 13.16 22.57 13.62
CA TYR A 53 13.56 22.60 15.02
C TYR A 53 15.05 22.22 15.22
N ARG A 54 15.79 21.94 14.14
CA ARG A 54 17.19 21.52 14.19
C ARG A 54 17.42 20.35 15.16
N ASN A 55 16.42 19.48 15.32
CA ASN A 55 16.50 18.31 16.15
C ASN A 55 16.94 17.11 15.29
N PRO A 56 18.20 16.67 15.37
CA PRO A 56 18.70 15.59 14.50
C PRO A 56 18.00 14.25 14.73
N LYS A 57 17.31 14.08 15.87
CA LYS A 57 16.58 12.85 16.21
C LYS A 57 15.18 12.80 15.57
N GLY A 58 14.63 13.94 15.10
CA GLY A 58 13.30 14.01 14.53
C GLY A 58 12.20 13.50 15.47
N MET A 59 11.33 12.64 14.96
CA MET A 59 10.30 11.95 15.73
C MET A 59 10.88 10.72 16.43
N SER A 60 10.44 10.42 17.65
CA SER A 60 10.89 9.20 18.32
C SER A 60 10.40 7.95 17.57
N ALA A 61 11.20 6.87 17.57
CA ALA A 61 10.82 5.62 16.90
C ALA A 61 9.48 5.07 17.43
N ARG A 62 9.21 5.21 18.73
CA ARG A 62 7.93 4.77 19.34
C ARG A 62 6.74 5.61 18.84
N GLU A 63 6.91 6.92 18.73
CA GLU A 63 5.88 7.84 18.22
C GLU A 63 5.60 7.56 16.74
N LYS A 64 6.64 7.42 15.91
CA LYS A 64 6.54 7.08 14.50
C LYS A 64 5.80 5.76 14.29
N PHE A 65 6.24 4.72 14.99
CA PHE A 65 5.61 3.39 14.94
C PHE A 65 4.17 3.41 15.47
N GLY A 66 3.87 4.19 16.51
CA GLY A 66 2.52 4.36 17.05
C GLY A 66 1.55 4.92 16.02
N TRP A 67 1.91 6.00 15.33
CA TRP A 67 1.07 6.59 14.29
C TRP A 67 0.91 5.69 13.07
N GLN A 68 1.99 5.02 12.64
CA GLN A 68 1.92 3.99 11.58
C GLN A 68 0.96 2.87 11.96
N SER A 69 1.00 2.42 13.23
CA SER A 69 0.12 1.37 13.73
C SER A 69 -1.34 1.79 13.72
N VAL A 70 -1.66 3.02 14.11
CA VAL A 70 -3.04 3.53 14.08
C VAL A 70 -3.58 3.52 12.64
N ILE A 71 -2.84 4.11 11.70
CA ILE A 71 -3.27 4.18 10.31
C ILE A 71 -3.36 2.77 9.69
N GLY A 72 -2.36 1.92 9.96
CA GLY A 72 -2.33 0.54 9.46
C GLY A 72 -3.48 -0.32 9.99
N LEU A 73 -3.84 -0.18 11.28
CA LEU A 73 -4.98 -0.90 11.86
C LEU A 73 -6.32 -0.41 11.30
N VAL A 74 -6.50 0.90 11.13
CA VAL A 74 -7.70 1.46 10.51
C VAL A 74 -7.85 0.96 9.08
N ALA A 75 -6.76 0.96 8.30
CA ALA A 75 -6.76 0.43 6.94
C ALA A 75 -7.05 -1.09 6.93
N ALA A 76 -6.46 -1.86 7.84
CA ALA A 76 -6.69 -3.30 7.95
C ALA A 76 -8.14 -3.63 8.27
N LEU A 77 -8.74 -2.91 9.22
CA LEU A 77 -10.15 -3.06 9.57
C LEU A 77 -11.05 -2.75 8.37
N TYR A 78 -10.81 -1.63 7.69
CA TYR A 78 -11.59 -1.25 6.51
C TYR A 78 -11.46 -2.28 5.39
N LEU A 79 -10.23 -2.73 5.08
CA LEU A 79 -9.96 -3.68 4.01
C LEU A 79 -10.57 -5.05 4.27
N ALA A 80 -10.63 -5.51 5.52
CA ALA A 80 -11.25 -6.78 5.87
C ALA A 80 -12.72 -6.84 5.41
N PHE A 81 -13.46 -5.74 5.55
CA PHE A 81 -14.83 -5.66 5.05
C PHE A 81 -14.90 -5.29 3.56
N ALA A 82 -14.06 -4.35 3.10
CA ALA A 82 -14.08 -3.90 1.71
C ALA A 82 -13.75 -5.01 0.69
N ILE A 83 -12.82 -5.91 1.01
CA ILE A 83 -12.49 -7.07 0.16
C ILE A 83 -13.60 -8.13 0.22
N SER A 84 -14.35 -8.19 1.30
CA SER A 84 -15.45 -9.14 1.50
C SER A 84 -16.76 -8.75 0.80
N VAL A 85 -16.86 -7.51 0.27
CA VAL A 85 -18.07 -7.05 -0.45
C VAL A 85 -18.23 -7.82 -1.76
N PRO A 86 -19.37 -8.50 -1.98
CA PRO A 86 -19.64 -9.17 -3.23
C PRO A 86 -19.82 -8.18 -4.40
N ALA A 87 -19.74 -8.68 -5.63
CA ALA A 87 -19.81 -7.83 -6.85
C ALA A 87 -21.06 -6.94 -6.93
N ASN A 88 -22.20 -7.44 -6.42
CA ASN A 88 -23.49 -6.74 -6.47
C ASN A 88 -23.91 -6.20 -5.08
N GLY A 89 -23.00 -6.14 -4.11
CA GLY A 89 -23.28 -5.71 -2.74
C GLY A 89 -22.68 -4.35 -2.39
N THR A 90 -23.07 -3.82 -1.24
CA THR A 90 -22.48 -2.62 -0.66
C THR A 90 -21.71 -2.95 0.62
N LEU A 91 -20.81 -2.06 1.02
CA LEU A 91 -20.11 -2.18 2.30
C LEU A 91 -21.08 -2.14 3.48
N ALA A 92 -22.13 -1.32 3.38
CA ALA A 92 -23.17 -1.22 4.40
C ALA A 92 -23.92 -2.54 4.60
N ASP A 93 -24.27 -3.22 3.49
CA ASP A 93 -24.95 -4.52 3.55
C ASP A 93 -24.04 -5.59 4.17
N THR A 94 -22.75 -5.58 3.83
CA THR A 94 -21.77 -6.53 4.40
C THR A 94 -21.61 -6.33 5.91
N LEU A 95 -21.53 -5.09 6.36
CA LEU A 95 -21.47 -4.76 7.79
C LEU A 95 -22.78 -5.12 8.52
N ALA A 96 -23.92 -4.83 7.92
CA ALA A 96 -25.23 -5.17 8.50
C ALA A 96 -25.42 -6.69 8.65
N GLN A 97 -25.02 -7.46 7.64
CA GLN A 97 -25.06 -8.93 7.69
C GLN A 97 -24.09 -9.48 8.75
N TRP A 98 -22.90 -8.93 8.85
CA TRP A 98 -21.94 -9.32 9.87
C TRP A 98 -22.46 -9.08 11.29
N TRP A 99 -23.11 -7.93 11.51
CA TRP A 99 -23.77 -7.62 12.77
C TRP A 99 -24.95 -8.58 13.06
N ALA A 100 -25.83 -8.78 12.07
CA ALA A 100 -27.01 -9.64 12.20
C ALA A 100 -26.67 -11.12 12.48
N ASN A 101 -25.52 -11.58 11.94
CA ASN A 101 -25.05 -12.96 12.12
C ASN A 101 -24.23 -13.18 13.42
N GLY A 102 -24.16 -12.20 14.32
CA GLY A 102 -23.47 -12.32 15.59
C GLY A 102 -21.94 -12.29 15.52
N PHE A 103 -21.39 -11.45 14.65
CA PHE A 103 -19.95 -11.21 14.51
C PHE A 103 -19.12 -12.43 14.09
N PRO A 104 -19.45 -13.15 13.02
CA PRO A 104 -18.67 -14.31 12.59
C PRO A 104 -17.22 -13.89 12.29
N LEU A 105 -16.26 -14.73 12.70
CA LEU A 105 -14.84 -14.51 12.44
C LEU A 105 -14.45 -14.88 11.01
N ASP A 106 -15.24 -15.71 10.34
CA ASP A 106 -15.06 -16.05 8.93
C ASP A 106 -16.08 -15.29 8.09
N VAL A 107 -15.66 -14.15 7.56
CA VAL A 107 -16.54 -13.23 6.82
C VAL A 107 -16.57 -13.56 5.32
N SER A 108 -15.46 -14.02 4.75
CA SER A 108 -15.34 -14.28 3.32
C SER A 108 -14.13 -15.16 2.99
N PRO A 109 -14.25 -16.05 1.98
CA PRO A 109 -13.11 -16.79 1.44
C PRO A 109 -11.98 -15.87 0.91
N ASN A 110 -12.31 -14.64 0.55
CA ASN A 110 -11.31 -13.65 0.12
C ASN A 110 -10.36 -13.21 1.24
N LEU A 111 -10.61 -13.56 2.50
CA LEU A 111 -9.71 -13.30 3.64
C LEU A 111 -8.68 -14.41 3.86
N HIS A 112 -8.72 -15.49 3.06
CA HIS A 112 -7.73 -16.57 3.16
C HIS A 112 -6.40 -16.13 2.57
N LEU A 113 -5.29 -16.47 3.22
CA LEU A 113 -3.95 -16.21 2.69
C LEU A 113 -3.66 -17.16 1.53
N LEU A 114 -3.30 -16.59 0.38
CA LEU A 114 -2.92 -17.35 -0.81
C LEU A 114 -1.42 -17.59 -0.81
N ILE A 115 -1.01 -18.84 -1.05
CA ILE A 115 0.39 -19.19 -1.19
C ILE A 115 0.75 -19.18 -2.67
N PRO A 116 1.72 -18.31 -3.11
CA PRO A 116 2.16 -18.29 -4.49
C PRO A 116 2.66 -19.69 -4.91
N PHE A 117 2.45 -20.05 -6.17
CA PHE A 117 2.78 -21.35 -6.77
C PHE A 117 1.91 -22.53 -6.32
N PHE A 118 1.26 -22.48 -5.16
CA PHE A 118 0.39 -23.54 -4.64
C PHE A 118 -1.07 -23.06 -4.63
N LYS A 119 -1.70 -23.06 -5.80
CA LYS A 119 -3.02 -22.45 -6.02
C LYS A 119 -4.16 -23.09 -5.20
N ASP A 120 -4.00 -24.36 -4.85
CA ASP A 120 -4.99 -25.12 -4.08
C ASP A 120 -4.84 -24.93 -2.55
N ILE A 121 -3.78 -24.23 -2.12
CA ILE A 121 -3.50 -24.03 -0.69
C ILE A 121 -3.87 -22.60 -0.32
N ALA A 122 -5.02 -22.46 0.32
CA ALA A 122 -5.46 -21.23 0.95
C ALA A 122 -5.54 -21.41 2.46
N LEU A 123 -4.81 -20.61 3.22
CA LEU A 123 -4.82 -20.68 4.68
C LEU A 123 -5.97 -19.80 5.22
N PRO A 124 -6.92 -20.38 5.97
CA PRO A 124 -8.02 -19.63 6.55
C PRO A 124 -7.49 -18.77 7.71
N PHE A 125 -7.34 -17.48 7.50
CA PHE A 125 -6.91 -16.55 8.55
C PHE A 125 -8.07 -16.02 9.39
N GLY A 126 -9.29 -16.06 8.85
CA GLY A 126 -10.42 -15.39 9.43
C GLY A 126 -10.22 -13.87 9.55
N LEU A 127 -11.16 -13.17 10.15
CA LEU A 127 -11.14 -11.72 10.26
C LEU A 127 -9.92 -11.20 11.03
N ILE A 128 -9.66 -11.77 12.22
CA ILE A 128 -8.58 -11.31 13.11
C ILE A 128 -7.21 -11.58 12.49
N GLY A 129 -7.00 -12.79 11.96
CA GLY A 129 -5.74 -13.16 11.31
C GLY A 129 -5.46 -12.29 10.08
N PHE A 130 -6.48 -12.04 9.26
CA PHE A 130 -6.37 -11.13 8.13
C PHE A 130 -5.97 -9.71 8.56
N MET A 131 -6.65 -9.15 9.57
CA MET A 131 -6.34 -7.80 10.08
C MET A 131 -4.91 -7.72 10.62
N ALA A 132 -4.49 -8.70 11.41
CA ALA A 132 -3.13 -8.74 11.96
C ALA A 132 -2.08 -8.85 10.86
N PHE A 133 -2.31 -9.70 9.86
CA PHE A 133 -1.40 -9.87 8.74
C PHE A 133 -1.36 -8.64 7.83
N THR A 134 -2.51 -8.05 7.49
CA THR A 134 -2.61 -6.79 6.76
C THR A 134 -1.83 -5.67 7.43
N TYR A 135 -2.01 -5.54 8.75
CA TYR A 135 -1.25 -4.57 9.56
C TYR A 135 0.26 -4.79 9.40
N VAL A 136 0.74 -6.02 9.56
CA VAL A 136 2.17 -6.35 9.41
C VAL A 136 2.66 -6.03 8.00
N VAL A 137 1.89 -6.35 6.97
CA VAL A 137 2.26 -6.07 5.57
C VAL A 137 2.37 -4.57 5.32
N ILE A 138 1.37 -3.77 5.72
CA ILE A 138 1.36 -2.32 5.47
C ILE A 138 2.47 -1.62 6.25
N VAL A 139 2.59 -1.88 7.56
CA VAL A 139 3.61 -1.25 8.40
C VAL A 139 5.01 -1.77 8.03
N GLY A 140 5.13 -3.07 7.78
CA GLY A 140 6.40 -3.70 7.41
C GLY A 140 6.94 -3.18 6.08
N SER A 141 6.13 -3.13 5.02
CA SER A 141 6.54 -2.59 3.72
C SER A 141 6.91 -1.12 3.79
N SER A 142 6.17 -0.32 4.56
CA SER A 142 6.50 1.10 4.78
C SER A 142 7.88 1.28 5.40
N ASN A 143 8.18 0.54 6.45
CA ASN A 143 9.48 0.63 7.09
C ASN A 143 10.61 0.00 6.26
N ALA A 144 10.33 -1.08 5.52
CA ALA A 144 11.31 -1.70 4.62
C ALA A 144 11.77 -0.72 3.52
N VAL A 145 10.83 -0.07 2.83
CA VAL A 145 11.18 0.95 1.82
C VAL A 145 11.95 2.11 2.45
N ASN A 146 11.55 2.54 3.66
CA ASN A 146 12.24 3.63 4.35
C ASN A 146 13.69 3.27 4.77
N LEU A 147 13.94 2.02 5.12
CA LEU A 147 15.29 1.56 5.43
C LEU A 147 16.18 1.51 4.17
N THR A 148 15.60 1.23 3.00
CA THR A 148 16.31 1.16 1.73
C THR A 148 16.67 2.55 1.19
N ASP A 149 15.97 3.60 1.58
CA ASP A 149 16.19 4.98 1.12
C ASP A 149 17.45 5.63 1.75
N GLY A 150 18.52 4.86 1.83
CA GLY A 150 19.83 5.32 2.32
C GLY A 150 20.87 5.57 1.22
N LEU A 151 20.61 5.13 -0.01
CA LEU A 151 21.53 5.23 -1.15
C LEU A 151 20.82 5.76 -2.40
N ASP A 152 21.56 6.48 -3.24
CA ASP A 152 21.09 7.11 -4.47
C ASP A 152 20.37 6.09 -5.40
N GLY A 153 19.11 6.34 -5.70
CA GLY A 153 18.29 5.53 -6.61
C GLY A 153 17.86 4.17 -6.10
N LEU A 154 18.35 3.71 -4.93
CA LEU A 154 18.15 2.34 -4.47
C LEU A 154 16.70 2.03 -4.09
N ALA A 155 15.98 2.96 -3.48
CA ALA A 155 14.60 2.73 -3.03
C ALA A 155 13.58 2.91 -4.16
N ILE A 156 13.77 3.90 -5.04
CA ILE A 156 12.74 4.27 -6.02
C ILE A 156 12.60 3.25 -7.16
N LEU A 157 13.70 2.75 -7.72
CA LEU A 157 13.63 1.82 -8.85
C LEU A 157 12.94 0.50 -8.47
N PRO A 158 13.30 -0.21 -7.39
CA PRO A 158 12.54 -1.37 -6.94
C PRO A 158 11.08 -1.05 -6.64
N SER A 159 10.78 0.11 -6.03
CA SER A 159 9.40 0.51 -5.75
C SER A 159 8.57 0.66 -7.03
N VAL A 160 9.14 1.21 -8.09
CA VAL A 160 8.48 1.31 -9.41
C VAL A 160 8.24 -0.08 -9.99
N LEU A 161 9.22 -0.98 -9.94
CA LEU A 161 9.09 -2.33 -10.47
C LEU A 161 8.03 -3.14 -9.70
N VAL A 162 8.07 -3.11 -8.37
CA VAL A 162 7.09 -3.78 -7.50
C VAL A 162 5.69 -3.18 -7.71
N GLY A 163 5.57 -1.86 -7.75
CA GLY A 163 4.30 -1.17 -8.00
C GLY A 163 3.70 -1.52 -9.36
N SER A 164 4.54 -1.62 -10.40
CA SER A 164 4.13 -2.03 -11.75
C SER A 164 3.62 -3.49 -11.75
N ALA A 165 4.33 -4.39 -11.08
CA ALA A 165 3.91 -5.79 -10.95
C ALA A 165 2.57 -5.89 -10.19
N LEU A 166 2.41 -5.17 -9.08
CA LEU A 166 1.14 -5.11 -8.34
C LEU A 166 0.01 -4.52 -9.18
N GLY A 167 0.29 -3.56 -10.07
CA GLY A 167 -0.67 -3.03 -11.04
C GLY A 167 -1.16 -4.10 -12.02
N ILE A 168 -0.27 -4.98 -12.50
CA ILE A 168 -0.65 -6.12 -13.35
C ILE A 168 -1.54 -7.09 -12.54
N PHE A 169 -1.18 -7.43 -11.31
CA PHE A 169 -2.02 -8.26 -10.46
C PHE A 169 -3.38 -7.62 -10.20
N ALA A 170 -3.43 -6.31 -9.94
CA ALA A 170 -4.68 -5.59 -9.77
C ALA A 170 -5.60 -5.70 -10.99
N TYR A 171 -5.03 -5.57 -12.18
CA TYR A 171 -5.78 -5.76 -13.43
C TYR A 171 -6.34 -7.18 -13.56
N VAL A 172 -5.53 -8.20 -13.22
CA VAL A 172 -5.93 -9.61 -13.29
C VAL A 172 -7.04 -9.93 -12.30
N VAL A 173 -6.84 -9.60 -11.00
CA VAL A 173 -7.82 -9.93 -9.95
C VAL A 173 -9.09 -9.08 -10.03
N GLY A 174 -9.01 -7.91 -10.67
CA GLY A 174 -10.16 -7.03 -10.89
C GLY A 174 -11.09 -7.44 -12.04
N ARG A 175 -10.72 -8.46 -12.82
CA ARG A 175 -11.49 -8.94 -13.97
C ARG A 175 -11.88 -10.40 -13.86
N PRO A 176 -13.17 -10.76 -13.98
CA PRO A 176 -13.62 -12.14 -13.80
C PRO A 176 -13.00 -13.12 -14.80
N ASP A 177 -12.77 -12.68 -16.07
CA ASP A 177 -12.22 -13.52 -17.12
C ASP A 177 -10.79 -13.97 -16.79
N PHE A 178 -9.92 -13.02 -16.43
CA PHE A 178 -8.52 -13.32 -16.11
C PHE A 178 -8.36 -13.98 -14.75
N SER A 179 -9.12 -13.57 -13.75
CA SER A 179 -9.06 -14.18 -12.42
C SER A 179 -9.46 -15.65 -12.45
N SER A 180 -10.53 -16.00 -13.19
CA SER A 180 -10.96 -17.39 -13.34
C SER A 180 -9.95 -18.23 -14.12
N TYR A 181 -9.41 -17.70 -15.22
CA TYR A 181 -8.41 -18.41 -16.03
C TYR A 181 -7.10 -18.68 -15.28
N LEU A 182 -6.62 -17.69 -14.53
CA LEU A 182 -5.36 -17.79 -13.79
C LEU A 182 -5.52 -18.35 -12.36
N ILE A 183 -6.76 -18.67 -11.97
CA ILE A 183 -7.09 -19.19 -10.62
C ILE A 183 -6.65 -18.20 -9.53
N PHE A 184 -6.95 -16.92 -9.73
CA PHE A 184 -6.84 -15.87 -8.70
C PHE A 184 -8.22 -15.54 -8.13
N PRO A 185 -8.30 -15.01 -6.89
CA PRO A 185 -9.56 -14.53 -6.35
C PRO A 185 -10.05 -13.33 -7.17
N TYR A 186 -11.33 -13.32 -7.51
CA TYR A 186 -11.94 -12.16 -8.13
C TYR A 186 -12.29 -11.12 -7.06
N ILE A 187 -11.74 -9.92 -7.19
CA ILE A 187 -11.95 -8.79 -6.28
C ILE A 187 -12.54 -7.62 -7.06
N PRO A 188 -13.86 -7.43 -6.99
CA PRO A 188 -14.53 -6.37 -7.73
C PRO A 188 -14.00 -4.99 -7.39
N GLY A 189 -13.56 -4.24 -8.40
CA GLY A 189 -13.01 -2.90 -8.23
C GLY A 189 -11.50 -2.83 -8.01
N ALA A 190 -10.79 -3.94 -7.78
CA ALA A 190 -9.34 -3.93 -7.62
C ALA A 190 -8.60 -3.47 -8.88
N GLY A 191 -9.20 -3.63 -10.06
CA GLY A 191 -8.60 -3.21 -11.33
C GLY A 191 -8.24 -1.73 -11.42
N GLU A 192 -8.97 -0.86 -10.72
CA GLU A 192 -8.69 0.58 -10.66
C GLU A 192 -7.33 0.93 -10.03
N LEU A 193 -6.74 0.01 -9.25
CA LEU A 193 -5.40 0.22 -8.71
C LEU A 193 -4.32 0.34 -9.78
N ILE A 194 -4.61 -0.06 -11.04
CA ILE A 194 -3.69 0.15 -12.16
C ILE A 194 -3.41 1.63 -12.40
N VAL A 195 -4.38 2.51 -12.12
CA VAL A 195 -4.20 3.96 -12.23
C VAL A 195 -3.18 4.45 -11.20
N ILE A 196 -3.26 3.95 -9.97
CA ILE A 196 -2.27 4.24 -8.92
C ILE A 196 -0.89 3.70 -9.30
N ALA A 197 -0.84 2.46 -9.80
CA ALA A 197 0.41 1.85 -10.26
C ALA A 197 1.05 2.66 -11.39
N ALA A 198 0.26 3.09 -12.37
CA ALA A 198 0.74 3.91 -13.49
C ALA A 198 1.22 5.29 -13.02
N ALA A 199 0.49 5.93 -12.08
CA ALA A 199 0.90 7.20 -11.49
C ALA A 199 2.22 7.06 -10.70
N LEU A 200 2.37 5.95 -9.94
CA LEU A 200 3.59 5.63 -9.22
C LEU A 200 4.75 5.38 -10.18
N MET A 201 4.52 4.63 -11.25
CA MET A 201 5.53 4.35 -12.27
C MET A 201 6.00 5.64 -12.95
N GLY A 202 5.08 6.48 -13.40
CA GLY A 202 5.41 7.74 -14.08
C GLY A 202 6.15 8.71 -13.17
N ALA A 203 5.65 8.95 -11.95
CA ALA A 203 6.29 9.83 -10.98
C ALA A 203 7.63 9.27 -10.49
N GLY A 204 7.68 7.95 -10.23
CA GLY A 204 8.90 7.30 -9.76
C GLY A 204 10.03 7.30 -10.79
N LEU A 205 9.73 7.06 -12.08
CA LEU A 205 10.72 7.15 -13.15
C LEU A 205 11.21 8.59 -13.35
N ALA A 206 10.31 9.57 -13.27
CA ALA A 206 10.68 10.97 -13.33
C ALA A 206 11.55 11.38 -12.12
N PHE A 207 11.25 10.89 -10.93
CA PHE A 207 12.06 11.12 -9.74
C PHE A 207 13.42 10.43 -9.83
N LEU A 208 13.48 9.20 -10.36
CA LEU A 208 14.72 8.44 -10.55
C LEU A 208 15.73 9.20 -11.40
N TRP A 209 15.27 9.98 -12.39
CA TRP A 209 16.15 10.80 -13.22
C TRP A 209 17.02 11.78 -12.41
N PHE A 210 16.48 12.30 -11.30
CA PHE A 210 17.18 13.23 -10.41
C PHE A 210 17.79 12.55 -9.18
N ASN A 211 17.36 11.32 -8.87
CA ASN A 211 17.82 10.55 -7.71
C ASN A 211 18.87 9.48 -8.08
N ALA A 212 19.13 9.26 -9.39
CA ALA A 212 20.23 8.40 -9.84
C ALA A 212 21.59 9.01 -9.47
N HIS A 213 22.58 8.14 -9.22
CA HIS A 213 23.92 8.60 -8.79
C HIS A 213 24.62 9.48 -9.83
N PRO A 214 25.18 10.65 -9.47
CA PRO A 214 25.11 11.30 -8.17
C PRO A 214 23.76 12.01 -7.95
N ALA A 215 23.07 11.67 -6.87
CA ALA A 215 21.73 12.17 -6.60
C ALA A 215 21.69 13.68 -6.37
N GLN A 216 20.81 14.36 -7.09
CA GLN A 216 20.53 15.79 -6.92
C GLN A 216 19.37 16.01 -5.93
N VAL A 217 18.50 15.01 -5.78
CA VAL A 217 17.29 15.06 -4.97
C VAL A 217 17.14 13.74 -4.20
N PHE A 218 16.80 13.83 -2.91
CA PHE A 218 16.57 12.69 -2.03
C PHE A 218 15.09 12.56 -1.70
N MET A 219 14.63 11.32 -1.48
CA MET A 219 13.23 11.03 -1.21
C MET A 219 12.84 11.37 0.24
N GLY A 220 13.68 11.04 1.21
CA GLY A 220 13.44 11.24 2.63
C GLY A 220 12.27 10.42 3.19
N ASP A 221 12.01 10.59 4.49
CA ASP A 221 10.98 9.83 5.21
C ASP A 221 9.56 10.06 4.64
N VAL A 222 9.29 11.24 4.07
CA VAL A 222 7.99 11.56 3.45
C VAL A 222 7.66 10.62 2.30
N GLY A 223 8.58 10.49 1.36
CA GLY A 223 8.38 9.69 0.16
C GLY A 223 8.48 8.20 0.45
N ALA A 224 9.48 7.80 1.22
CA ALA A 224 9.77 6.39 1.49
C ALA A 224 8.64 5.69 2.27
N LEU A 225 8.15 6.32 3.36
CA LEU A 225 7.03 5.77 4.13
C LEU A 225 5.74 5.71 3.30
N ALA A 226 5.45 6.78 2.55
CA ALA A 226 4.26 6.83 1.69
C ALA A 226 4.29 5.76 0.60
N LEU A 227 5.45 5.56 -0.05
CA LEU A 227 5.65 4.52 -1.07
C LEU A 227 5.43 3.12 -0.51
N GLY A 228 6.14 2.78 0.56
CA GLY A 228 6.02 1.46 1.16
C GLY A 228 4.62 1.17 1.67
N GLY A 229 3.94 2.15 2.28
CA GLY A 229 2.54 2.03 2.68
C GLY A 229 1.59 1.83 1.50
N CYS A 230 1.81 2.55 0.39
CA CYS A 230 1.07 2.37 -0.86
C CYS A 230 1.23 0.94 -1.40
N LEU A 231 2.47 0.46 -1.55
CA LEU A 231 2.77 -0.89 -2.05
C LEU A 231 2.17 -1.98 -1.16
N GLY A 232 2.30 -1.85 0.17
CA GLY A 232 1.70 -2.78 1.13
C GLY A 232 0.18 -2.84 1.01
N THR A 233 -0.48 -1.69 0.89
CA THR A 233 -1.93 -1.62 0.73
C THR A 233 -2.40 -2.23 -0.60
N MET A 234 -1.69 -1.95 -1.69
CA MET A 234 -1.98 -2.55 -3.00
C MET A 234 -1.82 -4.08 -2.98
N ALA A 235 -0.78 -4.59 -2.33
CA ALA A 235 -0.54 -6.03 -2.21
C ALA A 235 -1.65 -6.73 -1.42
N VAL A 236 -2.14 -6.13 -0.34
CA VAL A 236 -3.27 -6.66 0.44
C VAL A 236 -4.55 -6.67 -0.39
N ILE A 237 -4.87 -5.60 -1.10
CA ILE A 237 -6.08 -5.54 -1.94
C ILE A 237 -6.02 -6.59 -3.06
N THR A 238 -4.85 -6.79 -3.67
CA THR A 238 -4.66 -7.77 -4.73
C THR A 238 -4.45 -9.21 -4.23
N ARG A 239 -4.40 -9.42 -2.90
CA ARG A 239 -4.10 -10.71 -2.24
C ARG A 239 -2.72 -11.26 -2.63
N GLN A 240 -1.76 -10.37 -2.86
CA GLN A 240 -0.38 -10.71 -3.26
C GLN A 240 0.63 -10.36 -2.16
N GLU A 241 0.28 -10.57 -0.90
CA GLU A 241 1.09 -10.20 0.25
C GLU A 241 2.42 -10.97 0.29
N ILE A 242 2.38 -12.28 0.03
CA ILE A 242 3.59 -13.12 -0.02
C ILE A 242 4.43 -12.76 -1.25
N VAL A 243 3.79 -12.49 -2.39
CA VAL A 243 4.49 -12.03 -3.60
C VAL A 243 5.19 -10.70 -3.32
N LEU A 244 4.54 -9.77 -2.61
CA LEU A 244 5.18 -8.54 -2.16
C LEU A 244 6.39 -8.84 -1.27
N ALA A 245 6.29 -9.78 -0.33
CA ALA A 245 7.43 -10.16 0.53
C ALA A 245 8.62 -10.70 -0.29
N VAL A 246 8.36 -11.48 -1.34
CA VAL A 246 9.40 -12.00 -2.25
C VAL A 246 10.00 -10.87 -3.09
N MET A 247 9.15 -10.07 -3.77
CA MET A 247 9.62 -8.94 -4.58
C MET A 247 10.27 -7.84 -3.73
N GLY A 248 9.69 -7.60 -2.55
CA GLY A 248 10.14 -6.62 -1.58
C GLY A 248 11.35 -7.07 -0.75
N GLY A 249 11.80 -8.31 -0.90
CA GLY A 249 13.04 -8.78 -0.27
C GLY A 249 14.24 -7.89 -0.57
N ILE A 250 14.25 -7.25 -1.73
CA ILE A 250 15.29 -6.27 -2.13
C ILE A 250 15.33 -5.03 -1.21
N PHE A 251 14.24 -4.73 -0.49
CA PHE A 251 14.20 -3.63 0.48
C PHE A 251 14.79 -4.00 1.86
N VAL A 252 15.19 -5.25 2.05
CA VAL A 252 15.68 -5.75 3.36
C VAL A 252 17.10 -6.26 3.27
N VAL A 253 17.57 -6.61 2.07
CA VAL A 253 18.94 -7.08 1.77
C VAL A 253 19.83 -5.92 1.37
#